data_d42275f06bd7091a9c93e2b6d1d94c6e
#
_entry.id   d42275f06bd7091a9c93e2b6d1d94c6e
#
_cell.length_a   1.000
_cell.length_b   1.000
_cell.length_c   1.000
_cell.angle_alpha   90.00
_cell.angle_beta   90.00
_cell.angle_gamma   90.00
#
_symmetry.space_group_name_H-M   'P 1'
#
loop_
_entity.id
_entity.type
_entity.pdbx_description
1 polymer ?
#
loop_
_entity_poly.entity_id
_entity_poly.type
_entity_poly.pdbx_seq_one_letter_code
_entity_poly.pdbx_strand_id
1 'polypeptide(L)'
;MNAIADLVVRMALENQSWGYTRIQGALANLGHEVARGTIANILREYGVDPAPERDKHMRWSTFLRAHLECMAATDFFTVEVFTTRGLVTHYVLFFIDIASRAVKIAGITRHPDSRWMTQIARNCTDLADGFLRGKRYLILDRDTKYCDTFRGVLLREGIEVVRLPPRTPNLNAFAERFVRSIKEECLSRMMFFGQASLEHAVRQYMAHYHTERNHQGLENRLPRPASISALRHHPVRRRQRLGGMLSYYYRAAA
;
A
#
# COMPACT_ATOMS: atom_id res chain seq x y z
N MET A 1 6.04 1.96 -33.47
CA MET A 1 5.20 2.87 -32.66
C MET A 1 5.22 4.25 -33.31
N ASN A 2 4.10 4.90 -33.37
CA ASN A 2 3.92 6.12 -34.16
C ASN A 2 4.38 7.32 -33.31
N ALA A 3 5.51 7.95 -33.64
CA ALA A 3 6.09 9.08 -32.91
C ALA A 3 5.06 10.23 -32.66
N ILE A 4 4.08 10.38 -33.56
CA ILE A 4 2.99 11.34 -33.43
C ILE A 4 2.01 10.91 -32.32
N ALA A 5 1.68 9.61 -32.20
CA ALA A 5 0.78 9.14 -31.15
C ALA A 5 1.39 9.36 -29.74
N ASP A 6 2.68 9.03 -29.58
CA ASP A 6 3.40 9.28 -28.32
C ASP A 6 3.44 10.78 -27.98
N LEU A 7 3.61 11.65 -28.98
CA LEU A 7 3.61 13.09 -28.80
C LEU A 7 2.22 13.61 -28.39
N VAL A 8 1.14 13.12 -29.01
CA VAL A 8 -0.25 13.44 -28.66
C VAL A 8 -0.55 13.07 -27.21
N VAL A 9 -0.20 11.86 -26.83
CA VAL A 9 -0.40 11.37 -25.44
C VAL A 9 0.40 12.21 -24.45
N ARG A 10 1.66 12.49 -24.74
CA ARG A 10 2.51 13.35 -23.89
C ARG A 10 1.91 14.74 -23.74
N MET A 11 1.53 15.41 -24.83
CA MET A 11 0.90 16.73 -24.78
C MET A 11 -0.37 16.74 -23.92
N ALA A 12 -1.19 15.69 -24.02
CA ALA A 12 -2.42 15.56 -23.24
C ALA A 12 -2.13 15.33 -21.75
N LEU A 13 -1.12 14.55 -21.42
CA LEU A 13 -0.75 14.22 -20.03
C LEU A 13 -0.01 15.36 -19.32
N GLU A 14 0.83 16.10 -20.03
CA GLU A 14 1.55 17.25 -19.48
C GLU A 14 0.61 18.48 -19.33
N ASN A 15 -0.44 18.59 -20.17
CA ASN A 15 -1.36 19.72 -20.20
C ASN A 15 -2.80 19.25 -20.03
N GLN A 16 -3.22 18.97 -18.80
CA GLN A 16 -4.52 18.36 -18.47
C GLN A 16 -5.73 19.16 -18.99
N SER A 17 -5.63 20.48 -19.05
CA SER A 17 -6.68 21.38 -19.55
C SER A 17 -6.74 21.47 -21.10
N TRP A 18 -5.79 20.86 -21.83
CA TRP A 18 -5.77 20.95 -23.29
C TRP A 18 -6.78 19.99 -23.92
N GLY A 19 -7.81 20.55 -24.55
CA GLY A 19 -8.75 19.83 -25.42
C GLY A 19 -8.12 19.44 -26.76
N TYR A 20 -8.79 18.58 -27.49
CA TYR A 20 -8.33 18.07 -28.79
C TYR A 20 -7.92 19.16 -29.77
N THR A 21 -8.69 20.26 -29.83
CA THR A 21 -8.41 21.41 -30.71
C THR A 21 -7.10 22.12 -30.33
N ARG A 22 -6.80 22.23 -29.04
CA ARG A 22 -5.55 22.86 -28.58
C ARG A 22 -4.35 21.98 -28.84
N ILE A 23 -4.48 20.66 -28.67
CA ILE A 23 -3.46 19.68 -29.04
C ILE A 23 -3.23 19.70 -30.55
N GLN A 24 -4.29 19.79 -31.34
CA GLN A 24 -4.23 19.94 -32.80
C GLN A 24 -3.43 21.19 -33.22
N GLY A 25 -3.71 22.33 -32.61
CA GLY A 25 -2.97 23.55 -32.86
C GLY A 25 -1.50 23.46 -32.49
N ALA A 26 -1.18 22.82 -31.37
CA ALA A 26 0.20 22.60 -30.95
C ALA A 26 0.96 21.69 -31.92
N LEU A 27 0.32 20.65 -32.45
CA LEU A 27 0.90 19.76 -33.47
C LEU A 27 1.11 20.51 -34.79
N ALA A 28 0.16 21.34 -35.20
CA ALA A 28 0.31 22.17 -36.41
C ALA A 28 1.51 23.12 -36.30
N ASN A 29 1.76 23.72 -35.13
CA ASN A 29 2.95 24.54 -34.88
C ASN A 29 4.28 23.77 -35.00
N LEU A 30 4.22 22.45 -34.88
CA LEU A 30 5.36 21.55 -35.07
C LEU A 30 5.43 20.96 -36.48
N GLY A 31 4.55 21.40 -37.39
CA GLY A 31 4.49 20.94 -38.78
C GLY A 31 3.72 19.62 -38.97
N HIS A 32 2.94 19.20 -37.97
CA HIS A 32 2.12 17.97 -38.05
C HIS A 32 0.65 18.29 -38.26
N GLU A 33 0.11 17.96 -39.40
CA GLU A 33 -1.34 18.07 -39.68
C GLU A 33 -2.08 16.80 -39.24
N VAL A 34 -2.70 16.84 -38.09
CA VAL A 34 -3.45 15.71 -37.50
C VAL A 34 -4.91 16.14 -37.30
N ALA A 35 -5.84 15.35 -37.81
CA ALA A 35 -7.25 15.64 -37.62
C ALA A 35 -7.69 15.49 -36.17
N ARG A 36 -8.62 16.32 -35.70
CA ARG A 36 -9.17 16.26 -34.32
C ARG A 36 -9.70 14.87 -33.94
N GLY A 37 -10.37 14.19 -34.91
CA GLY A 37 -10.87 12.81 -34.69
C GLY A 37 -9.76 11.80 -34.47
N THR A 38 -8.63 11.93 -35.18
CA THR A 38 -7.46 11.09 -35.00
C THR A 38 -6.84 11.27 -33.59
N ILE A 39 -6.75 12.53 -33.13
CA ILE A 39 -6.28 12.84 -31.78
C ILE A 39 -7.21 12.20 -30.73
N ALA A 40 -8.52 12.30 -30.90
CA ALA A 40 -9.50 11.70 -30.01
C ALA A 40 -9.39 10.15 -29.98
N ASN A 41 -9.16 9.52 -31.13
CA ASN A 41 -8.99 8.06 -31.22
C ASN A 41 -7.69 7.62 -30.55
N ILE A 42 -6.58 8.30 -30.80
CA ILE A 42 -5.29 8.03 -30.14
C ILE A 42 -5.46 8.10 -28.62
N LEU A 43 -6.02 9.19 -28.11
CA LEU A 43 -6.18 9.37 -26.66
C LEU A 43 -7.10 8.31 -26.04
N ARG A 44 -8.15 7.88 -26.74
CA ARG A 44 -9.03 6.79 -26.31
C ARG A 44 -8.32 5.44 -26.29
N GLU A 45 -7.53 5.15 -27.31
CA GLU A 45 -6.73 3.92 -27.40
C GLU A 45 -5.73 3.80 -26.25
N TYR A 46 -5.12 4.93 -25.86
CA TYR A 46 -4.18 5.00 -24.73
C TYR A 46 -4.86 5.24 -23.38
N GLY A 47 -6.20 5.19 -23.30
CA GLY A 47 -6.96 5.35 -22.05
C GLY A 47 -6.87 6.75 -21.43
N VAL A 48 -6.65 7.79 -22.25
CA VAL A 48 -6.56 9.18 -21.81
C VAL A 48 -7.90 9.89 -22.02
N ASP A 49 -8.57 10.27 -20.94
CA ASP A 49 -9.87 10.93 -20.95
C ASP A 49 -9.86 12.29 -21.68
N PRO A 50 -11.04 12.79 -22.16
CA PRO A 50 -11.20 14.15 -22.70
C PRO A 50 -10.80 15.24 -21.68
N ALA A 51 -10.34 16.40 -22.16
CA ALA A 51 -9.86 17.50 -21.30
C ALA A 51 -10.79 17.89 -20.13
N PRO A 52 -12.13 18.02 -20.31
CA PRO A 52 -13.04 18.34 -19.21
C PRO A 52 -13.10 17.28 -18.11
N GLU A 53 -12.85 16.02 -18.46
CA GLU A 53 -12.85 14.88 -17.52
C GLU A 53 -11.46 14.67 -16.91
N ARG A 54 -10.39 14.94 -17.66
CA ARG A 54 -9.02 14.93 -17.13
C ARG A 54 -8.82 15.96 -16.02
N ASP A 55 -9.42 17.11 -16.13
CA ASP A 55 -9.32 18.21 -15.17
C ASP A 55 -10.14 17.94 -13.89
N LYS A 56 -11.18 17.09 -14.00
CA LYS A 56 -12.01 16.68 -12.87
C LYS A 56 -11.37 15.59 -12.00
N HIS A 57 -10.41 14.84 -12.53
CA HIS A 57 -9.77 13.76 -11.83
C HIS A 57 -8.32 14.14 -11.46
N MET A 58 -8.12 14.54 -10.22
CA MET A 58 -6.78 14.69 -9.66
C MET A 58 -5.99 13.41 -9.91
N ARG A 59 -4.78 13.51 -10.47
CA ARG A 59 -3.91 12.32 -10.65
C ARG A 59 -3.73 11.64 -9.31
N TRP A 60 -3.86 10.32 -9.30
CA TRP A 60 -3.67 9.52 -8.08
C TRP A 60 -2.36 9.84 -7.36
N SER A 61 -1.26 10.02 -8.10
CA SER A 61 0.03 10.42 -7.53
C SER A 61 -0.01 11.80 -6.87
N THR A 62 -0.76 12.76 -7.41
CA THR A 62 -0.95 14.09 -6.84
C THR A 62 -1.82 14.01 -5.59
N PHE A 63 -2.92 13.24 -5.64
CA PHE A 63 -3.77 12.98 -4.49
C PHE A 63 -2.99 12.33 -3.35
N LEU A 64 -2.21 11.28 -3.64
CA LEU A 64 -1.35 10.63 -2.67
C LEU A 64 -0.37 11.60 -2.02
N ARG A 65 0.33 12.42 -2.82
CA ARG A 65 1.30 13.39 -2.29
C ARG A 65 0.65 14.42 -1.37
N ALA A 66 -0.53 14.93 -1.73
CA ALA A 66 -1.24 15.94 -0.97
C ALA A 66 -1.80 15.40 0.37
N HIS A 67 -2.08 14.07 0.45
CA HIS A 67 -2.77 13.46 1.59
C HIS A 67 -1.95 12.37 2.30
N LEU A 68 -0.67 12.25 2.00
CA LEU A 68 0.20 11.14 2.40
C LEU A 68 0.16 10.87 3.91
N GLU A 69 0.18 11.94 4.72
CA GLU A 69 0.20 11.85 6.19
C GLU A 69 -1.14 11.37 6.78
N CYS A 70 -2.25 11.69 6.13
CA CYS A 70 -3.58 11.31 6.60
C CYS A 70 -4.14 10.05 5.91
N MET A 71 -3.30 9.30 5.18
CA MET A 71 -3.69 8.09 4.46
C MET A 71 -3.16 6.81 5.09
N ALA A 72 -3.99 5.80 5.11
CA ALA A 72 -3.60 4.41 5.34
C ALA A 72 -4.10 3.52 4.21
N ALA A 73 -3.52 2.34 4.07
CA ALA A 73 -4.02 1.29 3.21
C ALA A 73 -4.22 0.01 4.01
N THR A 74 -5.08 -0.87 3.52
CA THR A 74 -5.32 -2.18 4.13
C THR A 74 -5.41 -3.23 3.03
N ASP A 75 -5.01 -4.44 3.40
CA ASP A 75 -5.12 -5.60 2.52
C ASP A 75 -5.09 -6.89 3.32
N PHE A 76 -5.46 -7.98 2.67
CA PHE A 76 -5.34 -9.33 3.19
C PHE A 76 -4.22 -10.10 2.51
N PHE A 77 -3.57 -10.96 3.27
CA PHE A 77 -2.85 -12.08 2.69
C PHE A 77 -3.20 -13.39 3.41
N THR A 78 -2.94 -14.49 2.75
CA THR A 78 -3.24 -15.83 3.28
C THR A 78 -1.97 -16.60 3.57
N VAL A 79 -2.05 -17.45 4.59
CA VAL A 79 -1.00 -18.39 5.00
C VAL A 79 -1.64 -19.74 5.31
N GLU A 80 -1.04 -20.80 4.79
CA GLU A 80 -1.45 -22.17 5.10
C GLU A 80 -0.79 -22.64 6.38
N VAL A 81 -1.58 -23.21 7.28
CA VAL A 81 -1.16 -23.69 8.59
C VAL A 81 -1.55 -25.15 8.76
N PHE A 82 -0.61 -25.99 9.15
CA PHE A 82 -0.87 -27.37 9.51
C PHE A 82 -1.59 -27.44 10.86
N THR A 83 -2.71 -28.11 10.88
CA THR A 83 -3.51 -28.39 12.08
C THR A 83 -3.74 -29.88 12.23
N THR A 84 -4.30 -30.32 13.36
CA THR A 84 -4.71 -31.71 13.58
C THR A 84 -5.77 -32.21 12.57
N ARG A 85 -6.41 -31.27 11.85
CA ARG A 85 -7.43 -31.55 10.80
C ARG A 85 -6.86 -31.37 9.39
N GLY A 86 -5.55 -31.23 9.23
CA GLY A 86 -4.88 -30.95 7.94
C GLY A 86 -4.51 -29.50 7.74
N LEU A 87 -4.28 -29.13 6.49
CA LEU A 87 -3.88 -27.80 6.08
C LEU A 87 -5.06 -26.83 6.08
N VAL A 88 -4.94 -25.72 6.77
CA VAL A 88 -6.03 -24.73 6.92
C VAL A 88 -5.52 -23.33 6.57
N THR A 89 -6.24 -22.64 5.68
CA THR A 89 -5.96 -21.26 5.29
C THR A 89 -6.29 -20.29 6.41
N HIS A 90 -5.34 -19.45 6.77
CA HIS A 90 -5.51 -18.32 7.67
C HIS A 90 -5.39 -17.02 6.91
N TYR A 91 -6.34 -16.11 7.14
CA TYR A 91 -6.36 -14.76 6.61
C TYR A 91 -5.69 -13.82 7.61
N VAL A 92 -4.74 -13.05 7.14
CA VAL A 92 -4.04 -12.02 7.92
C VAL A 92 -4.44 -10.66 7.38
N LEU A 93 -5.14 -9.87 8.18
CA LEU A 93 -5.50 -8.49 7.85
C LEU A 93 -4.46 -7.53 8.45
N PHE A 94 -4.02 -6.59 7.66
CA PHE A 94 -3.10 -5.55 8.12
C PHE A 94 -3.50 -4.17 7.60
N PHE A 95 -3.03 -3.15 8.31
CA PHE A 95 -3.08 -1.76 7.89
C PHE A 95 -1.65 -1.24 7.76
N ILE A 96 -1.43 -0.37 6.78
CA ILE A 96 -0.16 0.32 6.57
C ILE A 96 -0.37 1.82 6.51
N ASP A 97 0.37 2.57 7.28
CA ASP A 97 0.47 4.02 7.18
C ASP A 97 1.30 4.39 5.94
N ILE A 98 0.73 5.17 5.04
CA ILE A 98 1.37 5.45 3.74
C ILE A 98 2.60 6.35 3.91
N ALA A 99 2.63 7.26 4.87
CA ALA A 99 3.76 8.16 5.09
C ALA A 99 4.92 7.44 5.80
N SER A 100 4.66 6.88 6.97
CA SER A 100 5.70 6.27 7.82
C SER A 100 6.08 4.85 7.44
N ARG A 101 5.29 4.16 6.62
CA ARG A 101 5.38 2.72 6.33
C ARG A 101 5.17 1.84 7.57
N ALA A 102 4.72 2.40 8.67
CA ALA A 102 4.37 1.61 9.83
C ALA A 102 3.19 0.67 9.49
N VAL A 103 3.27 -0.56 9.96
CA VAL A 103 2.27 -1.59 9.71
C VAL A 103 1.69 -2.07 11.02
N LYS A 104 0.39 -2.30 11.06
CA LYS A 104 -0.33 -2.97 12.15
C LYS A 104 -0.97 -4.24 11.60
N ILE A 105 -0.59 -5.39 12.12
CA ILE A 105 -1.39 -6.60 11.93
C ILE A 105 -2.65 -6.45 12.77
N ALA A 106 -3.79 -6.37 12.11
CA ALA A 106 -5.08 -6.13 12.76
C ALA A 106 -5.66 -7.39 13.34
N GLY A 107 -5.39 -8.52 12.70
CA GLY A 107 -5.81 -9.83 13.21
C GLY A 107 -5.51 -10.97 12.26
N ILE A 108 -5.59 -12.18 12.79
CA ILE A 108 -5.43 -13.44 12.07
C ILE A 108 -6.69 -14.28 12.32
N THR A 109 -7.35 -14.76 11.29
CA THR A 109 -8.57 -15.56 11.41
C THR A 109 -8.69 -16.58 10.28
N ARG A 110 -9.42 -17.65 10.51
CA ARG A 110 -9.87 -18.58 9.45
C ARG A 110 -11.11 -18.07 8.72
N HIS A 111 -11.92 -17.25 9.40
CA HIS A 111 -13.22 -16.80 8.95
C HIS A 111 -13.33 -15.26 9.10
N PRO A 112 -12.93 -14.48 8.10
CA PRO A 112 -13.05 -13.02 8.11
C PRO A 112 -14.51 -12.61 7.83
N ASP A 113 -15.42 -12.95 8.75
CA ASP A 113 -16.83 -12.60 8.65
C ASP A 113 -17.12 -11.14 9.03
N SER A 114 -18.37 -10.69 8.82
CA SER A 114 -18.78 -9.31 9.09
C SER A 114 -18.64 -8.92 10.56
N ARG A 115 -18.82 -9.86 11.49
CA ARG A 115 -18.69 -9.61 12.93
C ARG A 115 -17.24 -9.37 13.30
N TRP A 116 -16.34 -10.22 12.80
CA TRP A 116 -14.90 -10.06 13.01
C TRP A 116 -14.39 -8.75 12.37
N MET A 117 -14.79 -8.46 11.13
CA MET A 117 -14.42 -7.23 10.44
C MET A 117 -14.88 -5.97 11.19
N THR A 118 -16.12 -5.99 11.69
CA THR A 118 -16.65 -4.87 12.47
C THR A 118 -15.85 -4.65 13.76
N GLN A 119 -15.45 -5.73 14.45
CA GLN A 119 -14.61 -5.61 15.64
C GLN A 119 -13.21 -5.08 15.31
N ILE A 120 -12.62 -5.52 14.21
CA ILE A 120 -11.34 -4.98 13.72
C ILE A 120 -11.45 -3.47 13.45
N ALA A 121 -12.53 -3.02 12.80
CA ALA A 121 -12.74 -1.59 12.56
C ALA A 121 -12.74 -0.80 13.87
N ARG A 122 -13.52 -1.25 14.88
CA ARG A 122 -13.57 -0.62 16.21
C ARG A 122 -12.20 -0.56 16.88
N ASN A 123 -11.45 -1.67 16.87
CA ASN A 123 -10.11 -1.73 17.47
C ASN A 123 -9.11 -0.81 16.75
N CYS A 124 -9.24 -0.63 15.44
CA CYS A 124 -8.34 0.22 14.68
C CYS A 124 -8.69 1.71 14.75
N THR A 125 -9.92 2.04 15.13
CA THR A 125 -10.38 3.43 15.31
C THR A 125 -10.48 3.84 16.77
N ASP A 126 -10.06 2.98 17.71
CA ASP A 126 -10.10 3.29 19.14
C ASP A 126 -9.39 4.62 19.47
N LEU A 127 -9.98 5.39 20.39
CA LEU A 127 -9.48 6.73 20.74
C LEU A 127 -8.13 6.71 21.48
N ALA A 128 -7.81 5.62 22.17
CA ALA A 128 -6.58 5.51 22.95
C ALA A 128 -5.39 5.09 22.10
N ASP A 129 -5.51 3.97 21.35
CA ASP A 129 -4.41 3.33 20.65
C ASP A 129 -4.75 2.85 19.22
N GLY A 130 -5.86 3.29 18.66
CA GLY A 130 -6.31 2.95 17.32
C GLY A 130 -5.31 3.35 16.25
N PHE A 131 -4.89 2.38 15.41
CA PHE A 131 -3.91 2.61 14.36
C PHE A 131 -4.36 3.63 13.30
N LEU A 132 -5.66 3.74 13.06
CA LEU A 132 -6.25 4.67 12.10
C LEU A 132 -6.54 6.05 12.70
N ARG A 133 -6.17 6.29 13.93
CA ARG A 133 -6.33 7.61 14.57
C ARG A 133 -5.59 8.68 13.77
N GLY A 134 -6.28 9.78 13.47
CA GLY A 134 -5.74 10.87 12.66
C GLY A 134 -5.67 10.59 11.16
N LYS A 135 -6.15 9.41 10.71
CA LYS A 135 -6.28 9.12 9.29
C LYS A 135 -7.63 9.58 8.77
N ARG A 136 -7.61 10.19 7.60
CA ARG A 136 -8.80 10.64 6.89
C ARG A 136 -9.20 9.70 5.77
N TYR A 137 -8.24 9.01 5.16
CA TYR A 137 -8.47 8.15 4.01
C TYR A 137 -7.93 6.75 4.25
N LEU A 138 -8.74 5.74 3.94
CA LEU A 138 -8.34 4.34 3.93
C LEU A 138 -8.48 3.75 2.54
N ILE A 139 -7.35 3.37 1.94
CA ILE A 139 -7.31 2.68 0.66
C ILE A 139 -7.58 1.20 0.91
N LEU A 140 -8.53 0.62 0.18
CA LEU A 140 -8.79 -0.81 0.15
C LEU A 140 -9.19 -1.26 -1.26
N ASP A 141 -9.04 -2.55 -1.51
CA ASP A 141 -9.51 -3.17 -2.73
C ASP A 141 -11.04 -3.41 -2.70
N ARG A 142 -11.55 -4.10 -3.72
CA ARG A 142 -12.98 -4.43 -3.83
C ARG A 142 -13.35 -5.80 -3.22
N ASP A 143 -12.51 -6.33 -2.35
CA ASP A 143 -12.81 -7.60 -1.70
C ASP A 143 -14.12 -7.51 -0.89
N THR A 144 -14.98 -8.50 -1.06
CA THR A 144 -16.28 -8.59 -0.37
C THR A 144 -16.18 -8.72 1.14
N LYS A 145 -15.01 -9.09 1.67
CA LYS A 145 -14.73 -9.12 3.10
C LYS A 145 -14.85 -7.74 3.75
N TYR A 146 -14.56 -6.66 3.01
CA TYR A 146 -14.79 -5.30 3.48
C TYR A 146 -16.28 -4.96 3.44
N CYS A 147 -17.05 -5.55 4.36
CA CYS A 147 -18.51 -5.43 4.44
C CYS A 147 -19.00 -4.02 4.78
N ASP A 148 -20.31 -3.76 4.60
CA ASP A 148 -20.90 -2.45 4.85
C ASP A 148 -20.80 -2.02 6.32
N THR A 149 -20.91 -2.97 7.24
CA THR A 149 -20.76 -2.68 8.69
C THR A 149 -19.36 -2.22 9.04
N PHE A 150 -18.31 -2.81 8.44
CA PHE A 150 -16.92 -2.36 8.56
C PHE A 150 -16.77 -0.93 8.06
N ARG A 151 -17.25 -0.64 6.85
CA ARG A 151 -17.19 0.71 6.26
C ARG A 151 -18.00 1.73 7.06
N GLY A 152 -19.14 1.32 7.59
CA GLY A 152 -20.00 2.17 8.45
C GLY A 152 -19.33 2.57 9.76
N VAL A 153 -18.50 1.73 10.37
CA VAL A 153 -17.68 2.11 11.53
C VAL A 153 -16.67 3.16 11.15
N LEU A 154 -15.91 2.94 10.08
CA LEU A 154 -14.89 3.89 9.59
C LEU A 154 -15.48 5.25 9.26
N LEU A 155 -16.61 5.28 8.57
CA LEU A 155 -17.28 6.52 8.19
C LEU A 155 -17.73 7.34 9.39
N ARG A 156 -18.23 6.68 10.46
CA ARG A 156 -18.61 7.36 11.70
C ARG A 156 -17.43 8.01 12.41
N GLU A 157 -16.23 7.45 12.25
CA GLU A 157 -14.98 8.01 12.78
C GLU A 157 -14.31 9.00 11.79
N GLY A 158 -15.04 9.45 10.76
CA GLY A 158 -14.55 10.43 9.79
C GLY A 158 -13.54 9.89 8.79
N ILE A 159 -13.42 8.56 8.64
CA ILE A 159 -12.49 7.93 7.70
C ILE A 159 -13.22 7.60 6.41
N GLU A 160 -12.82 8.27 5.33
CA GLU A 160 -13.33 8.03 3.99
C GLU A 160 -12.64 6.81 3.37
N VAL A 161 -13.45 5.89 2.86
CA VAL A 161 -12.96 4.69 2.17
C VAL A 161 -12.71 5.01 0.69
N VAL A 162 -11.45 4.94 0.29
CA VAL A 162 -11.03 5.10 -1.12
C VAL A 162 -10.95 3.72 -1.77
N ARG A 163 -12.00 3.38 -2.55
CA ARG A 163 -12.03 2.12 -3.30
C ARG A 163 -11.24 2.24 -4.59
N LEU A 164 -10.33 1.30 -4.78
CA LEU A 164 -9.53 1.27 -5.99
C LEU A 164 -10.39 0.92 -7.22
N PRO A 165 -10.13 1.56 -8.38
CA PRO A 165 -10.72 1.14 -9.64
C PRO A 165 -10.36 -0.31 -9.99
N PRO A 166 -11.18 -1.01 -10.79
CA PRO A 166 -10.82 -2.35 -11.25
C PRO A 166 -9.51 -2.34 -12.04
N ARG A 167 -8.69 -3.38 -11.87
CA ARG A 167 -7.43 -3.61 -12.62
C ARG A 167 -6.39 -2.49 -12.48
N THR A 168 -6.31 -1.84 -11.31
CA THR A 168 -5.30 -0.83 -11.01
C THR A 168 -4.39 -1.25 -9.87
N PRO A 169 -3.56 -2.29 -10.03
CA PRO A 169 -2.72 -2.85 -8.96
C PRO A 169 -1.77 -1.82 -8.36
N ASN A 170 -1.24 -0.90 -9.17
CA ASN A 170 -0.29 0.12 -8.71
C ASN A 170 -0.84 1.09 -7.66
N LEU A 171 -2.16 1.12 -7.45
CA LEU A 171 -2.78 2.06 -6.52
C LEU A 171 -2.68 1.61 -5.05
N ASN A 172 -2.42 0.32 -4.78
CA ASN A 172 -2.13 -0.19 -3.44
C ASN A 172 -0.69 -0.74 -3.32
N ALA A 173 0.23 -0.17 -4.10
CA ALA A 173 1.61 -0.64 -4.20
C ALA A 173 2.35 -0.75 -2.85
N PHE A 174 1.94 0.02 -1.84
CA PHE A 174 2.54 -0.03 -0.50
C PHE A 174 2.14 -1.30 0.25
N ALA A 175 0.86 -1.65 0.22
CA ALA A 175 0.36 -2.88 0.83
C ALA A 175 0.90 -4.12 0.09
N GLU A 176 0.88 -4.11 -1.25
CA GLU A 176 1.44 -5.19 -2.07
C GLU A 176 2.93 -5.42 -1.79
N ARG A 177 3.70 -4.34 -1.66
CA ARG A 177 5.14 -4.41 -1.32
C ARG A 177 5.37 -5.00 0.07
N PHE A 178 4.55 -4.63 1.05
CA PHE A 178 4.61 -5.22 2.38
C PHE A 178 4.32 -6.72 2.34
N VAL A 179 3.24 -7.14 1.65
CA VAL A 179 2.88 -8.55 1.50
C VAL A 179 4.01 -9.33 0.83
N ARG A 180 4.60 -8.80 -0.23
CA ARG A 180 5.77 -9.41 -0.88
C ARG A 180 6.92 -9.57 0.11
N SER A 181 7.29 -8.52 0.83
CA SER A 181 8.39 -8.56 1.80
C SER A 181 8.18 -9.61 2.89
N ILE A 182 7.01 -9.63 3.56
CA ILE A 182 6.75 -10.60 4.63
C ILE A 182 6.73 -12.04 4.10
N LYS A 183 6.19 -12.27 2.90
CA LYS A 183 6.20 -13.60 2.27
C LYS A 183 7.62 -14.05 1.93
N GLU A 184 8.38 -13.25 1.20
CA GLU A 184 9.72 -13.62 0.73
C GLU A 184 10.75 -13.75 1.87
N GLU A 185 10.69 -12.85 2.84
CA GLU A 185 11.67 -12.79 3.92
C GLU A 185 11.34 -13.73 5.09
N CYS A 186 10.07 -14.13 5.26
CA CYS A 186 9.63 -14.90 6.41
C CYS A 186 8.69 -16.07 6.03
N LEU A 187 7.47 -15.79 5.59
CA LEU A 187 6.39 -16.79 5.61
C LEU A 187 6.61 -17.94 4.61
N SER A 188 7.17 -17.67 3.43
CA SER A 188 7.43 -18.71 2.41
C SER A 188 8.62 -19.61 2.74
N ARG A 189 9.34 -19.30 3.82
CA ARG A 189 10.51 -20.06 4.29
C ARG A 189 10.22 -20.93 5.51
N MET A 190 8.97 -20.95 5.96
CA MET A 190 8.56 -21.65 7.19
C MET A 190 7.33 -22.53 6.97
N MET A 191 7.25 -23.60 7.72
CA MET A 191 6.02 -24.36 7.90
C MET A 191 5.42 -24.02 9.27
N PHE A 192 4.12 -23.80 9.32
CA PHE A 192 3.42 -23.39 10.52
C PHE A 192 2.58 -24.55 11.08
N PHE A 193 2.82 -24.88 12.33
CA PHE A 193 2.07 -25.90 13.07
C PHE A 193 1.20 -25.23 14.13
N GLY A 194 -0.11 -25.11 13.84
CA GLY A 194 -1.06 -24.36 14.65
C GLY A 194 -0.94 -22.83 14.49
N GLN A 195 -2.01 -22.14 14.82
CA GLN A 195 -2.11 -20.67 14.66
C GLN A 195 -1.06 -19.92 15.48
N ALA A 196 -0.70 -20.42 16.68
CA ALA A 196 0.28 -19.77 17.55
C ALA A 196 1.67 -19.67 16.91
N SER A 197 2.09 -20.67 16.08
CA SER A 197 3.36 -20.61 15.36
C SER A 197 3.35 -19.51 14.28
N LEU A 198 2.25 -19.34 13.56
CA LEU A 198 2.06 -18.26 12.61
C LEU A 198 2.09 -16.88 13.31
N GLU A 199 1.35 -16.73 14.40
CA GLU A 199 1.32 -15.49 15.19
C GLU A 199 2.70 -15.12 15.74
N HIS A 200 3.46 -16.12 16.19
CA HIS A 200 4.84 -15.91 16.66
C HIS A 200 5.73 -15.40 15.52
N ALA A 201 5.70 -16.04 14.35
CA ALA A 201 6.51 -15.63 13.21
C ALA A 201 6.15 -14.22 12.73
N VAL A 202 4.87 -13.92 12.59
CA VAL A 202 4.38 -12.59 12.22
C VAL A 202 4.83 -11.54 13.22
N ARG A 203 4.71 -11.78 14.52
CA ARG A 203 5.18 -10.87 15.57
C ARG A 203 6.69 -10.61 15.51
N GLN A 204 7.50 -11.64 15.31
CA GLN A 204 8.95 -11.50 15.15
C GLN A 204 9.31 -10.72 13.88
N TYR A 205 8.61 -11.00 12.76
CA TYR A 205 8.81 -10.25 11.54
C TYR A 205 8.42 -8.78 11.71
N MET A 206 7.30 -8.47 12.37
CA MET A 206 6.86 -7.08 12.59
C MET A 206 7.84 -6.30 13.47
N ALA A 207 8.44 -6.92 14.47
CA ALA A 207 9.51 -6.31 15.26
C ALA A 207 10.71 -5.99 14.37
N HIS A 208 11.15 -6.95 13.53
CA HIS A 208 12.23 -6.74 12.56
C HIS A 208 11.89 -5.64 11.57
N TYR A 209 10.71 -5.70 10.95
CA TYR A 209 10.24 -4.76 9.94
C TYR A 209 10.28 -3.30 10.43
N HIS A 210 9.85 -3.04 11.67
CA HIS A 210 9.75 -1.70 12.20
C HIS A 210 11.09 -1.13 12.71
N THR A 211 11.93 -1.97 13.35
CA THR A 211 13.06 -1.48 14.15
C THR A 211 14.42 -1.94 13.67
N GLU A 212 14.48 -2.82 12.65
CA GLU A 212 15.72 -3.47 12.22
C GLU A 212 15.91 -3.48 10.70
N ARG A 213 14.82 -3.47 9.93
CA ARG A 213 14.84 -3.55 8.47
C ARG A 213 14.88 -2.17 7.83
N ASN A 214 15.89 -1.92 7.01
CA ASN A 214 16.00 -0.68 6.25
C ASN A 214 14.97 -0.62 5.11
N HIS A 215 14.33 0.53 4.92
CA HIS A 215 13.29 0.75 3.92
C HIS A 215 13.78 1.69 2.83
N GLN A 216 14.01 1.19 1.62
CA GLN A 216 14.46 2.00 0.48
C GLN A 216 13.52 3.18 0.19
N GLY A 217 12.19 2.99 0.30
CA GLY A 217 11.21 4.05 0.13
C GLY A 217 11.18 5.10 1.25
N LEU A 218 11.98 4.94 2.29
CA LEU A 218 12.24 5.89 3.37
C LEU A 218 13.73 6.29 3.42
N GLU A 219 14.43 6.27 2.29
CA GLU A 219 15.88 6.55 2.23
C GLU A 219 16.70 5.66 3.16
N ASN A 220 16.34 4.38 3.22
CA ASN A 220 16.90 3.36 4.12
C ASN A 220 16.72 3.65 5.62
N ARG A 221 15.78 4.53 5.99
CA ARG A 221 15.41 4.74 7.40
C ARG A 221 14.50 3.61 7.89
N LEU A 222 14.46 3.44 9.20
CA LEU A 222 13.54 2.53 9.89
C LEU A 222 12.20 3.22 10.10
N PRO A 223 11.05 2.52 9.96
CA PRO A 223 9.73 3.08 10.27
C PRO A 223 9.59 3.55 11.73
N ARG A 224 10.28 2.86 12.64
CA ARG A 224 10.35 3.21 14.07
C ARG A 224 11.80 3.13 14.53
N PRO A 225 12.61 4.17 14.29
CA PRO A 225 13.99 4.16 14.75
C PRO A 225 14.06 4.13 16.27
N ALA A 226 14.86 3.22 16.83
CA ALA A 226 15.28 3.35 18.22
C ALA A 226 16.21 4.57 18.32
N SER A 227 16.22 5.23 19.49
CA SER A 227 17.17 6.32 19.75
C SER A 227 18.59 5.77 19.64
N ILE A 228 19.24 6.04 18.52
CA ILE A 228 20.65 5.65 18.32
C ILE A 228 21.50 6.80 18.89
N SER A 229 21.98 6.64 20.10
CA SER A 229 23.17 7.41 20.52
C SER A 229 24.33 7.00 19.64
N ALA A 230 25.16 7.97 19.23
CA ALA A 230 26.26 7.77 18.29
C ALA A 230 27.40 6.92 18.91
N LEU A 231 27.22 5.62 19.02
CA LEU A 231 28.16 4.65 19.60
C LEU A 231 29.16 4.15 18.55
N ARG A 232 29.82 5.08 17.81
CA ARG A 232 30.70 4.73 16.68
C ARG A 232 31.86 3.79 17.05
N HIS A 233 32.28 3.75 18.31
CA HIS A 233 33.43 2.98 18.79
C HIS A 233 33.08 1.64 19.46
N HIS A 234 31.78 1.32 19.62
CA HIS A 234 31.36 0.06 20.22
C HIS A 234 31.39 -1.10 19.23
N PRO A 235 31.64 -2.34 19.71
CA PRO A 235 31.68 -3.53 18.84
C PRO A 235 30.33 -3.76 18.14
N VAL A 236 30.40 -4.23 16.90
CA VAL A 236 29.22 -4.62 16.15
C VAL A 236 28.69 -5.92 16.69
N ARG A 237 27.41 -5.96 17.03
CA ARG A 237 26.69 -7.17 17.46
C ARG A 237 25.64 -7.54 16.41
N ARG A 238 25.31 -8.83 16.35
CA ARG A 238 24.26 -9.37 15.49
C ARG A 238 23.10 -9.85 16.35
N ARG A 239 21.91 -9.37 16.06
CA ARG A 239 20.65 -9.92 16.57
C ARG A 239 20.02 -10.80 15.50
N GLN A 240 19.55 -11.96 15.91
CA GLN A 240 18.89 -12.92 15.04
C GLN A 240 17.46 -13.16 15.53
N ARG A 241 16.53 -13.35 14.57
CA ARG A 241 15.15 -13.75 14.82
C ARG A 241 14.82 -14.97 13.98
N LEU A 242 13.84 -15.75 14.40
CA LEU A 242 13.35 -16.93 13.70
C LEU A 242 14.48 -17.89 13.30
N GLY A 243 15.31 -18.28 14.26
CA GLY A 243 16.41 -19.22 14.02
C GLY A 243 17.53 -18.68 13.11
N GLY A 244 17.70 -17.36 13.02
CA GLY A 244 18.72 -16.74 12.17
C GLY A 244 18.23 -16.32 10.78
N MET A 245 16.97 -16.57 10.46
CA MET A 245 16.36 -16.18 9.17
C MET A 245 16.36 -14.67 8.98
N LEU A 246 16.09 -13.90 10.05
CA LEU A 246 16.18 -12.45 10.06
C LEU A 246 17.38 -12.02 10.89
N SER A 247 18.21 -11.14 10.35
CA SER A 247 19.43 -10.67 10.99
C SER A 247 19.49 -9.16 11.00
N TYR A 248 19.95 -8.60 12.11
CA TYR A 248 20.17 -7.17 12.27
C TYR A 248 21.51 -6.92 12.97
N TYR A 249 22.26 -5.97 12.45
CA TYR A 249 23.56 -5.59 12.99
C TYR A 249 23.45 -4.22 13.66
N TYR A 250 23.93 -4.12 14.89
CA TYR A 250 23.86 -2.90 15.69
C TYR A 250 25.10 -2.75 16.59
N ARG A 251 25.30 -1.56 17.08
CA ARG A 251 26.31 -1.30 18.12
C ARG A 251 25.58 -1.15 19.45
N ALA A 252 25.94 -1.96 20.43
CA ALA A 252 25.36 -1.90 21.76
C ALA A 252 26.14 -0.90 22.61
N ALA A 253 25.44 -0.10 23.45
CA ALA A 253 26.07 0.52 24.59
C ALA A 253 26.63 -0.59 25.51
N ALA A 254 27.78 -0.35 26.12
CA ALA A 254 28.36 -1.24 27.10
C ALA A 254 27.43 -1.38 28.33
#